data_e6fc4148c2f5bf769a17ad8d5d0bb918
#
_entry.id   e6fc4148c2f5bf769a17ad8d5d0bb918
#
_cell.length_a   1.000
_cell.length_b   1.000
_cell.length_c   1.000
_cell.angle_alpha   90.00
_cell.angle_beta   90.00
_cell.angle_gamma   90.00
#
_symmetry.space_group_name_H-M   'P 1'
#
loop_
_entity.id
_entity.type
_entity.pdbx_description
1 polymer ?
#
loop_
_entity_poly.entity_id
_entity_poly.type
_entity_poly.pdbx_seq_one_letter_code
_entity_poly.pdbx_strand_id
1 'polypeptide(L)'
;MAEKKWDEKTIRSLPLADIRSRISQLSTWTPGQVADQVEHWLVQRWAALEPQAACQYAYTAALQGAEESLLLEALAIWATSSPAPAARWAGNLGSPSLRDSSIRTVYSTWAKIDSTAAAKSISSLRPASARGIASAATAPPHAGKNFATAMQWARALPGPIREKTLDAILGEWTRRDPAGAAGWLIGQPGDVQWALIGKLAADWVRKDPSSALSWGLGQSTEISLGSKLALGPVQRKFFEAALGAFIGTDPQGAANWLASSTGQPFFTSKIGAVAGRWTSMDPMEAASWSLSLPKESDRDAAIRAVAGTWARTDPQAAGQWARALANSTLRDTALNAYCGSLSPYDAASAAQWGTEITSPSLRKGAVESAVNRWMQYDPVAARQFVRTTPALDQVTKEKLLR
;
A
#
# COMPACT_ATOMS: atom_id res chain seq x y z
N MET A 1 49.17 -16.53 20.50
CA MET A 1 49.87 -15.60 19.54
C MET A 1 49.30 -15.66 18.11
N ALA A 2 48.55 -16.68 17.74
CA ALA A 2 47.94 -16.76 16.40
C ALA A 2 46.77 -15.77 16.21
N GLU A 3 45.95 -15.50 17.22
CA GLU A 3 44.78 -14.63 17.15
C GLU A 3 45.07 -13.17 16.83
N LYS A 4 46.18 -12.62 17.32
CA LYS A 4 46.58 -11.21 17.02
C LYS A 4 46.89 -10.90 15.54
N LYS A 5 47.11 -11.92 14.70
CA LYS A 5 47.36 -11.73 13.25
C LYS A 5 46.09 -11.46 12.42
N TRP A 6 44.91 -11.80 12.95
CA TRP A 6 43.65 -11.81 12.24
C TRP A 6 42.61 -10.86 12.84
N ASP A 7 43.04 -9.92 13.72
CA ASP A 7 42.17 -8.89 14.24
C ASP A 7 41.97 -7.74 13.23
N GLU A 8 40.83 -7.06 13.34
CA GLU A 8 40.45 -5.97 12.45
C GLU A 8 41.49 -4.87 12.33
N LYS A 9 42.11 -4.46 13.47
CA LYS A 9 43.10 -3.39 13.52
C LYS A 9 44.35 -3.74 12.69
N THR A 10 44.81 -4.97 12.84
CA THR A 10 45.96 -5.48 12.09
C THR A 10 45.63 -5.57 10.61
N ILE A 11 44.47 -6.09 10.23
CA ILE A 11 44.03 -6.24 8.83
C ILE A 11 43.90 -4.87 8.15
N ARG A 12 43.35 -3.88 8.82
CA ARG A 12 43.22 -2.52 8.29
C ARG A 12 44.57 -1.82 7.94
N SER A 13 45.66 -2.28 8.49
CA SER A 13 47.01 -1.75 8.22
C SER A 13 47.80 -2.57 7.23
N LEU A 14 47.28 -3.70 6.71
CA LEU A 14 48.04 -4.60 5.84
C LEU A 14 48.40 -3.95 4.49
N PRO A 15 49.62 -4.21 3.98
CA PRO A 15 49.97 -3.94 2.60
C PRO A 15 49.27 -4.95 1.66
N LEU A 16 49.13 -4.56 0.38
CA LEU A 16 48.41 -5.33 -0.62
C LEU A 16 48.90 -6.78 -0.79
N ALA A 17 50.22 -6.98 -0.81
CA ALA A 17 50.82 -8.32 -0.96
C ALA A 17 50.37 -9.30 0.13
N ASP A 18 50.30 -8.81 1.36
CA ASP A 18 49.88 -9.62 2.52
C ASP A 18 48.40 -9.96 2.52
N ILE A 19 47.56 -9.06 1.98
CA ILE A 19 46.11 -9.29 1.87
C ILE A 19 45.83 -10.50 0.97
N ARG A 20 46.40 -10.55 -0.23
CA ARG A 20 46.21 -11.65 -1.19
C ARG A 20 46.69 -12.97 -0.60
N SER A 21 47.86 -12.97 0.07
CA SER A 21 48.35 -14.16 0.76
C SER A 21 47.42 -14.65 1.85
N ARG A 22 46.82 -13.75 2.63
CA ARG A 22 45.89 -14.11 3.71
C ARG A 22 44.54 -14.59 3.19
N ILE A 23 44.02 -14.04 2.12
CA ILE A 23 42.81 -14.53 1.48
C ILE A 23 43.02 -15.98 1.00
N SER A 24 44.17 -16.27 0.41
CA SER A 24 44.51 -17.63 0.01
C SER A 24 44.63 -18.60 1.22
N GLN A 25 45.09 -18.11 2.37
CA GLN A 25 45.13 -18.93 3.59
C GLN A 25 43.76 -19.17 4.17
N LEU A 26 42.79 -18.21 4.08
CA LEU A 26 41.41 -18.39 4.54
C LEU A 26 40.70 -19.54 3.83
N SER A 27 41.00 -19.81 2.56
CA SER A 27 40.39 -20.92 1.83
C SER A 27 40.69 -22.30 2.47
N THR A 28 41.66 -22.38 3.37
CA THR A 28 41.98 -23.60 4.14
C THR A 28 41.24 -23.67 5.50
N TRP A 29 40.52 -22.63 5.87
CA TRP A 29 39.77 -22.61 7.14
C TRP A 29 38.42 -23.31 7.03
N THR A 30 37.94 -23.82 8.15
CA THR A 30 36.57 -24.32 8.20
C THR A 30 35.60 -23.14 7.99
N PRO A 31 34.63 -23.22 7.07
CA PRO A 31 33.61 -22.18 6.89
C PRO A 31 32.87 -21.90 8.21
N GLY A 32 32.63 -20.61 8.49
CA GLY A 32 31.88 -20.17 9.67
C GLY A 32 32.11 -18.70 9.99
N GLN A 33 31.34 -18.17 10.95
CA GLN A 33 31.29 -16.72 11.25
C GLN A 33 32.64 -16.03 11.42
N VAL A 34 33.64 -16.70 11.99
CA VAL A 34 34.98 -16.12 12.19
C VAL A 34 35.73 -15.99 10.86
N ALA A 35 35.65 -17.01 10.00
CA ALA A 35 36.27 -16.98 8.68
C ALA A 35 35.61 -15.90 7.82
N ASP A 36 34.29 -15.85 7.79
CA ASP A 36 33.49 -14.88 7.03
C ASP A 36 33.82 -13.44 7.47
N GLN A 37 33.88 -13.19 8.78
CA GLN A 37 34.21 -11.88 9.31
C GLN A 37 35.62 -11.41 8.93
N VAL A 38 36.59 -12.31 9.00
CA VAL A 38 37.99 -12.02 8.60
C VAL A 38 38.06 -11.75 7.09
N GLU A 39 37.31 -12.50 6.27
CA GLU A 39 37.23 -12.28 4.84
C GLU A 39 36.68 -10.88 4.52
N HIS A 40 35.59 -10.46 5.18
CA HIS A 40 35.04 -9.11 5.03
C HIS A 40 36.08 -8.03 5.33
N TRP A 41 36.82 -8.12 6.42
CA TRP A 41 37.87 -7.15 6.76
C TRP A 41 38.99 -7.11 5.71
N LEU A 42 39.44 -8.27 5.20
CA LEU A 42 40.45 -8.38 4.19
C LEU A 42 39.99 -7.77 2.84
N VAL A 43 38.76 -8.08 2.42
CA VAL A 43 38.21 -7.55 1.17
C VAL A 43 37.92 -6.06 1.28
N GLN A 44 37.45 -5.56 2.43
CA GLN A 44 37.31 -4.11 2.66
C GLN A 44 38.66 -3.39 2.54
N ARG A 45 39.71 -3.94 3.17
CA ARG A 45 41.07 -3.36 3.02
C ARG A 45 41.57 -3.44 1.61
N TRP A 46 41.34 -4.56 0.92
CA TRP A 46 41.73 -4.70 -0.50
C TRP A 46 40.99 -3.71 -1.40
N ALA A 47 39.70 -3.53 -1.19
CA ALA A 47 38.87 -2.57 -1.93
C ALA A 47 39.37 -1.12 -1.74
N ALA A 48 39.94 -0.78 -0.61
CA ALA A 48 40.55 0.54 -0.38
C ALA A 48 41.86 0.73 -1.14
N LEU A 49 42.59 -0.33 -1.49
CA LEU A 49 43.86 -0.29 -2.18
C LEU A 49 43.77 -0.58 -3.68
N GLU A 50 43.07 -1.66 -4.02
CA GLU A 50 42.82 -2.10 -5.41
C GLU A 50 41.34 -2.46 -5.58
N PRO A 51 40.46 -1.48 -5.72
CA PRO A 51 39.03 -1.69 -5.64
C PRO A 51 38.47 -2.63 -6.72
N GLN A 52 38.95 -2.53 -7.96
CA GLN A 52 38.46 -3.37 -9.04
C GLN A 52 38.81 -4.86 -8.82
N ALA A 53 40.03 -5.15 -8.35
CA ALA A 53 40.44 -6.52 -8.08
C ALA A 53 39.68 -7.14 -6.92
N ALA A 54 39.47 -6.37 -5.85
CA ALA A 54 38.65 -6.81 -4.70
C ALA A 54 37.19 -7.09 -5.10
N CYS A 55 36.59 -6.21 -5.90
CA CYS A 55 35.21 -6.42 -6.42
C CYS A 55 35.15 -7.62 -7.35
N GLN A 56 36.16 -7.87 -8.17
CA GLN A 56 36.20 -9.05 -9.05
C GLN A 56 36.27 -10.35 -8.24
N TYR A 57 37.08 -10.36 -7.18
CA TYR A 57 37.12 -11.50 -6.24
C TYR A 57 35.75 -11.75 -5.60
N ALA A 58 35.18 -10.74 -4.99
CA ALA A 58 33.88 -10.85 -4.33
C ALA A 58 32.74 -11.23 -5.29
N TYR A 59 32.78 -10.74 -6.54
CA TYR A 59 31.82 -11.12 -7.58
C TYR A 59 31.94 -12.61 -7.94
N THR A 60 33.17 -13.10 -8.06
CA THR A 60 33.41 -14.52 -8.38
C THR A 60 32.94 -15.42 -7.23
N ALA A 61 33.21 -15.03 -5.99
CA ALA A 61 32.73 -15.72 -4.80
C ALA A 61 31.19 -15.76 -4.76
N ALA A 62 30.52 -14.63 -5.03
CA ALA A 62 29.06 -14.55 -5.08
C ALA A 62 28.44 -15.45 -6.18
N LEU A 63 29.09 -15.60 -7.34
CA LEU A 63 28.67 -16.53 -8.39
C LEU A 63 28.81 -18.00 -7.95
N GLN A 64 29.66 -18.30 -6.99
CA GLN A 64 29.87 -19.62 -6.40
C GLN A 64 29.00 -19.88 -5.15
N GLY A 65 28.14 -18.93 -4.81
CA GLY A 65 27.18 -19.08 -3.70
C GLY A 65 27.59 -18.41 -2.39
N ALA A 66 28.68 -17.62 -2.38
CA ALA A 66 29.00 -16.78 -1.23
C ALA A 66 28.00 -15.63 -1.08
N GLU A 67 27.95 -15.00 0.10
CA GLU A 67 27.06 -13.90 0.38
C GLU A 67 27.33 -12.69 -0.51
N GLU A 68 26.27 -12.09 -1.04
CA GLU A 68 26.33 -10.88 -1.88
C GLU A 68 26.89 -9.65 -1.11
N SER A 69 26.76 -9.64 0.21
CA SER A 69 27.22 -8.57 1.10
C SER A 69 28.68 -8.19 0.88
N LEU A 70 29.55 -9.18 0.67
CA LEU A 70 30.98 -8.98 0.41
C LEU A 70 31.24 -8.11 -0.83
N LEU A 71 30.51 -8.40 -1.92
CA LEU A 71 30.59 -7.62 -3.17
C LEU A 71 30.05 -6.20 -2.97
N LEU A 72 28.93 -6.05 -2.28
CA LEU A 72 28.29 -4.75 -2.09
C LEU A 72 29.14 -3.83 -1.18
N GLU A 73 29.80 -4.37 -0.16
CA GLU A 73 30.73 -3.62 0.69
C GLU A 73 31.96 -3.14 -0.09
N ALA A 74 32.59 -4.02 -0.87
CA ALA A 74 33.72 -3.66 -1.71
C ALA A 74 33.35 -2.56 -2.73
N LEU A 75 32.18 -2.66 -3.34
CA LEU A 75 31.66 -1.65 -4.27
C LEU A 75 31.34 -0.32 -3.59
N ALA A 76 30.79 -0.34 -2.38
CA ALA A 76 30.56 0.88 -1.62
C ALA A 76 31.86 1.64 -1.33
N ILE A 77 32.94 0.92 -0.98
CA ILE A 77 34.28 1.50 -0.79
C ILE A 77 34.81 2.08 -2.10
N TRP A 78 34.70 1.33 -3.19
CA TRP A 78 35.13 1.82 -4.51
C TRP A 78 34.35 3.06 -4.94
N ALA A 79 33.04 3.06 -4.74
CA ALA A 79 32.18 4.19 -5.10
C ALA A 79 32.45 5.46 -4.28
N THR A 80 33.06 5.36 -3.08
CA THR A 80 33.51 6.54 -2.32
C THR A 80 34.68 7.23 -2.94
N SER A 81 35.65 6.49 -3.52
CA SER A 81 36.87 7.04 -4.09
C SER A 81 36.76 7.32 -5.59
N SER A 82 36.10 6.45 -6.33
CA SER A 82 36.00 6.48 -7.78
C SER A 82 34.66 5.98 -8.29
N PRO A 83 33.58 6.75 -8.13
CA PRO A 83 32.23 6.26 -8.38
C PRO A 83 31.93 5.98 -9.86
N ALA A 84 32.45 6.77 -10.80
CA ALA A 84 32.17 6.57 -12.22
C ALA A 84 32.82 5.28 -12.78
N PRO A 85 34.07 4.92 -12.47
CA PRO A 85 34.63 3.59 -12.77
C PRO A 85 33.86 2.46 -12.14
N ALA A 86 33.46 2.56 -10.84
CA ALA A 86 32.68 1.55 -10.15
C ALA A 86 31.31 1.31 -10.84
N ALA A 87 30.63 2.39 -11.25
CA ALA A 87 29.36 2.32 -11.97
C ALA A 87 29.48 1.60 -13.33
N ARG A 88 30.52 1.89 -14.09
CA ARG A 88 30.78 1.21 -15.37
C ARG A 88 31.08 -0.27 -15.17
N TRP A 89 31.87 -0.61 -14.18
CA TRP A 89 32.16 -2.01 -13.85
C TRP A 89 30.93 -2.76 -13.42
N ALA A 90 30.15 -2.21 -12.50
CA ALA A 90 28.92 -2.79 -12.02
C ALA A 90 27.90 -3.00 -13.17
N GLY A 91 27.81 -2.06 -14.11
CA GLY A 91 26.93 -2.15 -15.27
C GLY A 91 27.28 -3.30 -16.23
N ASN A 92 28.53 -3.74 -16.24
CA ASN A 92 29.04 -4.81 -17.14
C ASN A 92 28.99 -6.21 -16.51
N LEU A 93 28.46 -6.37 -15.29
CA LEU A 93 28.34 -7.68 -14.67
C LEU A 93 27.37 -8.61 -15.43
N GLY A 94 27.77 -9.88 -15.60
CA GLY A 94 27.02 -10.87 -16.35
C GLY A 94 25.73 -11.32 -15.64
N SER A 95 25.76 -11.45 -14.30
CA SER A 95 24.59 -11.83 -13.51
C SER A 95 23.62 -10.64 -13.36
N PRO A 96 22.38 -10.72 -13.85
CA PRO A 96 21.41 -9.62 -13.74
C PRO A 96 21.11 -9.22 -12.29
N SER A 97 20.96 -10.17 -11.36
CA SER A 97 20.69 -9.92 -9.96
C SER A 97 21.84 -9.14 -9.31
N LEU A 98 23.06 -9.67 -9.40
CA LEU A 98 24.27 -9.04 -8.81
C LEU A 98 24.55 -7.69 -9.45
N ARG A 99 24.31 -7.53 -10.77
CA ARG A 99 24.41 -6.24 -11.44
C ARG A 99 23.47 -5.20 -10.86
N ASP A 100 22.20 -5.58 -10.66
CA ASP A 100 21.15 -4.67 -10.20
C ASP A 100 21.42 -4.20 -8.76
N SER A 101 21.83 -5.09 -7.87
CA SER A 101 22.26 -4.76 -6.51
C SER A 101 23.52 -3.90 -6.48
N SER A 102 24.52 -4.25 -7.31
CA SER A 102 25.76 -3.52 -7.46
C SER A 102 25.52 -2.07 -7.91
N ILE A 103 24.68 -1.87 -8.94
CA ILE A 103 24.32 -0.53 -9.42
C ILE A 103 23.60 0.26 -8.34
N ARG A 104 22.67 -0.36 -7.62
CA ARG A 104 21.98 0.29 -6.50
C ARG A 104 22.96 0.77 -5.45
N THR A 105 23.92 -0.06 -5.04
CA THR A 105 24.95 0.28 -4.05
C THR A 105 25.84 1.40 -4.51
N VAL A 106 26.37 1.33 -5.74
CA VAL A 106 27.25 2.36 -6.29
C VAL A 106 26.53 3.70 -6.39
N TYR A 107 25.34 3.73 -6.96
CA TYR A 107 24.62 4.98 -7.16
C TYR A 107 24.06 5.58 -5.87
N SER A 108 23.64 4.78 -4.90
CA SER A 108 23.27 5.29 -3.58
C SER A 108 24.44 5.90 -2.82
N THR A 109 25.62 5.30 -2.93
CA THR A 109 26.86 5.82 -2.34
C THR A 109 27.33 7.09 -3.05
N TRP A 110 27.39 7.07 -4.38
CA TRP A 110 27.76 8.24 -5.18
C TRP A 110 26.85 9.43 -4.92
N ALA A 111 25.56 9.21 -4.89
CA ALA A 111 24.58 10.28 -4.69
C ALA A 111 24.65 10.94 -3.30
N LYS A 112 25.13 10.24 -2.27
CA LYS A 112 25.42 10.84 -0.94
C LYS A 112 26.58 11.83 -1.00
N ILE A 113 27.53 11.59 -1.89
CA ILE A 113 28.74 12.42 -2.07
C ILE A 113 28.45 13.57 -3.05
N ASP A 114 28.02 13.20 -4.27
CA ASP A 114 27.64 14.13 -5.34
C ASP A 114 26.45 13.61 -6.13
N SER A 115 25.24 13.97 -5.65
CA SER A 115 23.99 13.58 -6.25
C SER A 115 23.80 14.13 -7.68
N THR A 116 24.43 15.26 -8.00
CA THR A 116 24.31 15.89 -9.31
C THR A 116 25.16 15.15 -10.35
N ALA A 117 26.39 14.79 -10.00
CA ALA A 117 27.24 13.99 -10.88
C ALA A 117 26.68 12.58 -11.08
N ALA A 118 26.17 11.95 -10.01
CA ALA A 118 25.50 10.66 -10.10
C ALA A 118 24.32 10.72 -11.07
N ALA A 119 23.42 11.69 -10.93
CA ALA A 119 22.26 11.88 -11.80
C ALA A 119 22.66 12.10 -13.28
N LYS A 120 23.67 12.91 -13.56
CA LYS A 120 24.17 13.14 -14.92
C LYS A 120 24.74 11.89 -15.57
N SER A 121 25.36 11.00 -14.80
CA SER A 121 25.99 9.79 -15.32
C SER A 121 25.01 8.72 -15.76
N ILE A 122 23.76 8.76 -15.29
CA ILE A 122 22.73 7.72 -15.54
C ILE A 122 22.45 7.55 -17.04
N SER A 123 22.46 8.62 -17.81
CA SER A 123 22.20 8.57 -19.25
C SER A 123 23.21 7.72 -20.02
N SER A 124 24.45 7.66 -19.56
CA SER A 124 25.52 6.87 -20.14
C SER A 124 25.58 5.42 -19.69
N LEU A 125 24.81 5.06 -18.65
CA LEU A 125 24.84 3.70 -18.07
C LEU A 125 24.25 2.67 -19.05
N ARG A 126 24.91 1.52 -19.13
CA ARG A 126 24.47 0.34 -19.89
C ARG A 126 24.36 -0.87 -18.94
N PRO A 127 23.45 -1.80 -19.17
CA PRO A 127 22.33 -1.76 -20.14
C PRO A 127 21.25 -0.73 -19.74
N ALA A 128 20.32 -0.44 -20.66
CA ALA A 128 19.26 0.56 -20.41
C ALA A 128 18.39 0.25 -19.17
N SER A 129 18.16 -1.03 -18.85
CA SER A 129 17.44 -1.47 -17.65
C SER A 129 18.10 -1.00 -16.34
N ALA A 130 19.41 -0.93 -16.32
CA ALA A 130 20.19 -0.47 -15.18
C ALA A 130 19.96 1.03 -14.83
N ARG A 131 19.54 1.83 -15.81
CA ARG A 131 19.25 3.27 -15.60
C ARG A 131 18.08 3.49 -14.62
N GLY A 132 17.05 2.63 -14.66
CA GLY A 132 15.95 2.70 -13.73
C GLY A 132 16.38 2.48 -12.28
N ILE A 133 17.26 1.51 -12.06
CA ILE A 133 17.81 1.20 -10.74
C ILE A 133 18.71 2.33 -10.23
N ALA A 134 19.60 2.82 -11.09
CA ALA A 134 20.48 3.94 -10.78
C ALA A 134 19.69 5.20 -10.43
N SER A 135 18.64 5.51 -11.20
CA SER A 135 17.76 6.65 -10.93
C SER A 135 17.04 6.52 -9.59
N ALA A 136 16.47 5.37 -9.29
CA ALA A 136 15.81 5.11 -8.02
C ALA A 136 16.79 5.20 -6.82
N ALA A 137 18.03 4.76 -6.98
CA ALA A 137 19.07 4.85 -5.95
C ALA A 137 19.61 6.27 -5.75
N THR A 138 19.65 7.08 -6.81
CA THR A 138 20.12 8.47 -6.77
C THR A 138 19.07 9.44 -6.25
N ALA A 139 17.79 9.14 -6.48
CA ALA A 139 16.69 10.04 -6.22
C ALA A 139 16.59 10.53 -4.77
N PRO A 140 16.62 9.66 -3.71
CA PRO A 140 16.49 10.12 -2.33
C PRO A 140 17.64 11.06 -1.87
N PRO A 141 18.93 10.76 -2.08
CA PRO A 141 20.00 11.70 -1.75
C PRO A 141 19.96 12.99 -2.56
N HIS A 142 19.55 12.94 -3.83
CA HIS A 142 19.41 14.13 -4.68
C HIS A 142 18.27 15.02 -4.15
N ALA A 143 17.16 14.43 -3.75
CA ALA A 143 16.01 15.10 -3.16
C ALA A 143 16.32 15.76 -1.81
N GLY A 144 17.27 15.23 -1.05
CA GLY A 144 17.62 15.75 0.28
C GLY A 144 18.08 17.21 0.33
N LYS A 145 18.44 17.80 -0.82
CA LYS A 145 18.82 19.22 -0.97
C LYS A 145 17.63 20.10 -1.36
N ASN A 146 16.81 19.65 -2.30
CA ASN A 146 15.61 20.35 -2.77
C ASN A 146 14.69 19.37 -3.52
N PHE A 147 13.60 19.00 -2.90
CA PHE A 147 12.64 18.05 -3.48
C PHE A 147 12.03 18.54 -4.80
N ALA A 148 11.67 19.83 -4.90
CA ALA A 148 11.07 20.38 -6.11
C ALA A 148 12.03 20.31 -7.31
N THR A 149 13.31 20.62 -7.10
CA THR A 149 14.35 20.48 -8.13
C THR A 149 14.56 19.01 -8.53
N ALA A 150 14.57 18.10 -7.55
CA ALA A 150 14.69 16.67 -7.83
C ALA A 150 13.50 16.14 -8.63
N MET A 151 12.29 16.60 -8.34
CA MET A 151 11.08 16.25 -9.11
C MET A 151 11.14 16.79 -10.55
N GLN A 152 11.64 18.01 -10.76
CA GLN A 152 11.86 18.55 -12.10
C GLN A 152 12.87 17.71 -12.89
N TRP A 153 13.99 17.34 -12.26
CA TRP A 153 14.98 16.44 -12.86
C TRP A 153 14.36 15.09 -13.24
N ALA A 154 13.61 14.47 -12.34
CA ALA A 154 12.95 13.19 -12.59
C ALA A 154 11.97 13.25 -13.76
N ARG A 155 11.25 14.37 -13.93
CA ARG A 155 10.32 14.58 -15.07
C ARG A 155 11.04 14.60 -16.43
N ALA A 156 12.30 14.99 -16.50
CA ALA A 156 13.09 14.99 -17.72
C ALA A 156 13.60 13.59 -18.11
N LEU A 157 13.44 12.58 -17.27
CA LEU A 157 13.86 11.21 -17.55
C LEU A 157 12.91 10.49 -18.54
N PRO A 158 13.41 9.48 -19.30
CA PRO A 158 12.55 8.67 -20.16
C PRO A 158 11.46 7.91 -19.40
N GLY A 159 10.32 7.69 -20.04
CA GLY A 159 9.07 7.12 -19.50
C GLY A 159 9.15 6.18 -18.28
N PRO A 160 9.55 4.90 -18.44
CA PRO A 160 9.52 3.94 -17.32
C PRO A 160 10.48 4.29 -16.17
N ILE A 161 11.59 4.97 -16.47
CA ILE A 161 12.55 5.43 -15.47
C ILE A 161 11.99 6.62 -14.71
N ARG A 162 11.33 7.53 -15.40
CA ARG A 162 10.67 8.71 -14.82
C ARG A 162 9.70 8.34 -13.72
N GLU A 163 8.79 7.41 -13.98
CA GLU A 163 7.77 7.00 -13.01
C GLU A 163 8.38 6.47 -11.71
N LYS A 164 9.32 5.52 -11.81
CA LYS A 164 10.00 4.95 -10.64
C LYS A 164 10.79 6.00 -9.86
N THR A 165 11.40 6.96 -10.56
CA THR A 165 12.19 8.02 -9.93
C THR A 165 11.30 9.04 -9.24
N LEU A 166 10.20 9.44 -9.86
CA LEU A 166 9.19 10.30 -9.24
C LEU A 166 8.61 9.66 -7.98
N ASP A 167 8.28 8.38 -8.04
CA ASP A 167 7.80 7.61 -6.89
C ASP A 167 8.80 7.58 -5.73
N ALA A 168 10.08 7.36 -6.01
CA ALA A 168 11.12 7.31 -5.00
C ALA A 168 11.33 8.68 -4.33
N ILE A 169 11.35 9.77 -5.11
CA ILE A 169 11.49 11.13 -4.59
C ILE A 169 10.26 11.51 -3.77
N LEU A 170 9.07 11.26 -4.30
CA LEU A 170 7.82 11.58 -3.61
C LEU A 170 7.71 10.84 -2.28
N GLY A 171 8.06 9.55 -2.24
CA GLY A 171 8.06 8.76 -1.01
C GLY A 171 9.01 9.32 0.05
N GLU A 172 10.21 9.78 -0.35
CA GLU A 172 11.15 10.42 0.56
C GLU A 172 10.64 11.78 1.04
N TRP A 173 10.06 12.59 0.14
CA TRP A 173 9.49 13.89 0.49
C TRP A 173 8.32 13.72 1.47
N THR A 174 7.40 12.80 1.16
CA THR A 174 6.24 12.50 2.02
C THR A 174 6.66 12.04 3.41
N ARG A 175 7.76 11.27 3.52
CA ARG A 175 8.30 10.89 4.84
C ARG A 175 8.79 12.08 5.66
N ARG A 176 9.40 13.09 5.04
CA ARG A 176 9.97 14.25 5.73
C ARG A 176 8.96 15.36 5.94
N ASP A 177 8.29 15.76 4.87
CA ASP A 177 7.35 16.86 4.80
C ASP A 177 6.17 16.52 3.87
N PRO A 178 5.17 15.78 4.37
CA PRO A 178 4.03 15.37 3.55
C PRO A 178 3.18 16.56 3.10
N ALA A 179 3.06 17.60 3.91
CA ALA A 179 2.28 18.79 3.56
C ALA A 179 2.93 19.59 2.42
N GLY A 180 4.27 19.73 2.45
CA GLY A 180 5.02 20.35 1.36
C GLY A 180 4.94 19.54 0.07
N ALA A 181 5.00 18.20 0.15
CA ALA A 181 4.83 17.32 -1.01
C ALA A 181 3.43 17.47 -1.63
N ALA A 182 2.40 17.54 -0.82
CA ALA A 182 1.02 17.73 -1.25
C ALA A 182 0.78 19.13 -1.84
N GLY A 183 1.33 20.16 -1.21
CA GLY A 183 1.30 21.53 -1.73
C GLY A 183 1.97 21.66 -3.10
N TRP A 184 3.11 21.02 -3.28
CA TRP A 184 3.78 20.96 -4.59
C TRP A 184 2.90 20.25 -5.63
N LEU A 185 2.28 19.12 -5.26
CA LEU A 185 1.46 18.32 -6.18
C LEU A 185 0.27 19.10 -6.73
N ILE A 186 -0.36 19.95 -5.93
CA ILE A 186 -1.47 20.81 -6.39
C ILE A 186 -1.06 21.72 -7.56
N GLY A 187 0.17 22.21 -7.57
CA GLY A 187 0.72 23.05 -8.62
C GLY A 187 1.16 22.31 -9.89
N GLN A 188 1.01 20.99 -9.97
CA GLN A 188 1.45 20.22 -11.12
C GLN A 188 0.36 20.06 -12.18
N PRO A 189 0.71 19.73 -13.45
CA PRO A 189 -0.26 19.32 -14.46
C PRO A 189 -1.10 18.12 -14.01
N GLY A 190 -2.33 18.03 -14.52
CA GLY A 190 -3.31 17.04 -14.07
C GLY A 190 -2.87 15.57 -14.19
N ASP A 191 -2.14 15.22 -15.24
CA ASP A 191 -1.58 13.87 -15.44
C ASP A 191 -0.62 13.47 -14.33
N VAL A 192 0.25 14.39 -13.89
CA VAL A 192 1.16 14.18 -12.76
C VAL A 192 0.39 14.10 -11.44
N GLN A 193 -0.59 14.98 -11.24
CA GLN A 193 -1.43 14.95 -10.05
C GLN A 193 -2.13 13.60 -9.89
N TRP A 194 -2.79 13.12 -10.95
CA TRP A 194 -3.54 11.87 -10.93
C TRP A 194 -2.67 10.64 -10.74
N ALA A 195 -1.46 10.64 -11.26
CA ALA A 195 -0.52 9.53 -11.12
C ALA A 195 0.03 9.39 -9.68
N LEU A 196 0.26 10.51 -8.99
CA LEU A 196 1.00 10.51 -7.73
C LEU A 196 0.12 10.67 -6.48
N ILE A 197 -1.11 11.19 -6.62
CA ILE A 197 -1.97 11.56 -5.49
C ILE A 197 -2.31 10.39 -4.58
N GLY A 198 -2.59 9.22 -5.14
CA GLY A 198 -2.95 8.02 -4.37
C GLY A 198 -1.80 7.52 -3.50
N LYS A 199 -0.59 7.54 -4.05
CA LYS A 199 0.62 7.14 -3.33
C LYS A 199 0.94 8.12 -2.20
N LEU A 200 0.92 9.42 -2.48
CA LEU A 200 1.14 10.46 -1.48
C LEU A 200 0.16 10.32 -0.30
N ALA A 201 -1.12 10.13 -0.61
CA ALA A 201 -2.17 9.96 0.39
C ALA A 201 -1.93 8.72 1.26
N ALA A 202 -1.63 7.57 0.65
CA ALA A 202 -1.36 6.33 1.37
C ALA A 202 -0.09 6.39 2.23
N ASP A 203 0.98 7.02 1.72
CA ASP A 203 2.24 7.18 2.45
C ASP A 203 2.08 8.13 3.65
N TRP A 204 1.31 9.21 3.49
CA TRP A 204 1.02 10.15 4.58
C TRP A 204 0.13 9.52 5.66
N VAL A 205 -0.93 8.82 5.26
CA VAL A 205 -1.84 8.11 6.18
C VAL A 205 -1.10 7.12 7.07
N ARG A 206 -0.14 6.38 6.55
CA ARG A 206 0.67 5.45 7.37
C ARG A 206 1.46 6.15 8.47
N LYS A 207 1.79 7.43 8.29
CA LYS A 207 2.52 8.23 9.26
C LYS A 207 1.60 8.97 10.23
N ASP A 208 0.60 9.64 9.69
CA ASP A 208 -0.35 10.48 10.43
C ASP A 208 -1.68 10.58 9.66
N PRO A 209 -2.64 9.68 9.96
CA PRO A 209 -3.94 9.66 9.29
C PRO A 209 -4.73 10.96 9.48
N SER A 210 -4.70 11.51 10.70
CA SER A 210 -5.49 12.70 11.04
C SER A 210 -5.03 13.94 10.27
N SER A 211 -3.73 14.17 10.21
CA SER A 211 -3.16 15.28 9.43
C SER A 211 -3.40 15.10 7.92
N ALA A 212 -3.29 13.86 7.39
CA ALA A 212 -3.56 13.58 6.00
C ALA A 212 -5.01 13.89 5.62
N LEU A 213 -5.96 13.42 6.41
CA LEU A 213 -7.39 13.65 6.18
C LEU A 213 -7.77 15.13 6.34
N SER A 214 -7.23 15.80 7.36
CA SER A 214 -7.44 17.23 7.58
C SER A 214 -6.92 18.07 6.42
N TRP A 215 -5.75 17.74 5.89
CA TRP A 215 -5.22 18.42 4.70
C TRP A 215 -6.10 18.19 3.46
N GLY A 216 -6.58 16.97 3.25
CA GLY A 216 -7.49 16.61 2.15
C GLY A 216 -8.82 17.35 2.20
N LEU A 217 -9.31 17.70 3.41
CA LEU A 217 -10.51 18.51 3.60
C LEU A 217 -10.28 19.99 3.29
N GLY A 218 -9.04 20.38 3.03
CA GLY A 218 -8.65 21.76 2.90
C GLY A 218 -8.48 22.41 4.28
N GLN A 219 -7.44 23.20 4.45
CA GLN A 219 -7.23 24.00 5.65
C GLN A 219 -8.22 25.19 5.75
N SER A 220 -9.46 25.01 5.32
CA SER A 220 -10.47 26.02 5.57
C SER A 220 -10.87 25.94 7.04
N THR A 221 -10.18 26.70 7.85
CA THR A 221 -10.60 27.12 9.20
C THR A 221 -11.98 27.82 9.18
N GLU A 222 -12.55 28.03 8.03
CA GLU A 222 -13.92 28.46 7.78
C GLU A 222 -14.75 27.30 7.24
N ILE A 223 -15.01 26.30 8.08
CA ILE A 223 -16.21 25.48 7.92
C ILE A 223 -17.38 26.37 8.35
N SER A 224 -17.79 27.28 7.47
CA SER A 224 -19.07 27.96 7.60
C SER A 224 -20.16 26.90 7.61
N LEU A 225 -20.78 26.71 8.76
CA LEU A 225 -21.97 25.88 8.95
C LEU A 225 -22.98 26.24 7.87
N GLY A 226 -23.11 25.37 6.86
CA GLY A 226 -24.10 25.53 5.77
C GLY A 226 -23.57 25.50 4.34
N SER A 227 -22.28 25.63 4.10
CA SER A 227 -21.70 25.53 2.74
C SER A 227 -21.35 24.08 2.40
N LYS A 228 -21.77 23.58 1.23
CA LYS A 228 -21.25 22.33 0.66
C LYS A 228 -19.74 22.45 0.61
N LEU A 229 -19.02 21.51 1.22
CA LEU A 229 -17.55 21.43 1.18
C LEU A 229 -17.09 21.52 -0.28
N ALA A 230 -16.66 22.68 -0.71
CA ALA A 230 -16.20 22.93 -2.10
C ALA A 230 -14.71 22.52 -2.21
N LEU A 231 -14.43 21.22 -2.01
CA LEU A 231 -13.10 20.67 -2.23
C LEU A 231 -12.78 20.77 -3.74
N GLY A 232 -11.59 21.28 -4.04
CA GLY A 232 -11.05 21.18 -5.39
C GLY A 232 -10.94 19.71 -5.82
N PRO A 233 -10.92 19.42 -7.14
CA PRO A 233 -10.89 18.03 -7.65
C PRO A 233 -9.72 17.21 -7.07
N VAL A 234 -8.56 17.83 -6.93
CA VAL A 234 -7.33 17.19 -6.40
C VAL A 234 -7.46 16.89 -4.92
N GLN A 235 -7.94 17.83 -4.12
CA GLN A 235 -8.15 17.66 -2.69
C GLN A 235 -9.17 16.56 -2.41
N ARG A 236 -10.28 16.55 -3.16
CA ARG A 236 -11.29 15.48 -3.06
C ARG A 236 -10.69 14.12 -3.35
N LYS A 237 -9.92 14.00 -4.42
CA LYS A 237 -9.26 12.74 -4.80
C LYS A 237 -8.23 12.31 -3.75
N PHE A 238 -7.46 13.27 -3.23
CA PHE A 238 -6.53 13.00 -2.12
C PHE A 238 -7.27 12.49 -0.89
N PHE A 239 -8.33 13.19 -0.47
CA PHE A 239 -9.13 12.78 0.68
C PHE A 239 -9.72 11.37 0.53
N GLU A 240 -10.28 11.07 -0.65
CA GLU A 240 -10.82 9.74 -0.94
C GLU A 240 -9.74 8.66 -0.89
N ALA A 241 -8.56 8.93 -1.43
CA ALA A 241 -7.43 8.02 -1.39
C ALA A 241 -6.89 7.85 0.04
N ALA A 242 -6.76 8.94 0.80
CA ALA A 242 -6.32 8.92 2.19
C ALA A 242 -7.30 8.14 3.08
N LEU A 243 -8.59 8.43 2.97
CA LEU A 243 -9.62 7.71 3.73
C LEU A 243 -9.65 6.23 3.34
N GLY A 244 -9.56 5.91 2.05
CA GLY A 244 -9.49 4.53 1.58
C GLY A 244 -8.28 3.77 2.12
N ALA A 245 -7.10 4.41 2.17
CA ALA A 245 -5.89 3.83 2.75
C ALA A 245 -6.05 3.63 4.28
N PHE A 246 -6.63 4.61 4.98
CA PHE A 246 -6.87 4.49 6.42
C PHE A 246 -7.84 3.35 6.75
N ILE A 247 -8.97 3.28 6.05
CA ILE A 247 -9.94 2.17 6.19
C ILE A 247 -9.27 0.81 5.91
N GLY A 248 -8.32 0.77 4.97
CA GLY A 248 -7.60 -0.45 4.62
C GLY A 248 -6.61 -0.94 5.68
N THR A 249 -6.04 -0.02 6.47
CA THR A 249 -5.00 -0.32 7.47
C THR A 249 -5.53 -0.36 8.90
N ASP A 250 -6.44 0.56 9.23
CA ASP A 250 -7.07 0.70 10.55
C ASP A 250 -8.52 1.19 10.40
N PRO A 251 -9.47 0.29 10.14
CA PRO A 251 -10.87 0.66 9.97
C PRO A 251 -11.50 1.22 11.23
N GLN A 252 -11.05 0.78 12.42
CA GLN A 252 -11.53 1.30 13.69
C GLN A 252 -11.10 2.76 13.90
N GLY A 253 -9.82 3.06 13.64
CA GLY A 253 -9.32 4.44 13.68
C GLY A 253 -10.02 5.34 12.67
N ALA A 254 -10.27 4.85 11.45
CA ALA A 254 -11.03 5.56 10.41
C ALA A 254 -12.48 5.82 10.86
N ALA A 255 -13.12 4.85 11.48
CA ALA A 255 -14.46 4.94 12.04
C ALA A 255 -14.55 6.01 13.14
N ASN A 256 -13.61 5.98 14.09
CA ASN A 256 -13.54 6.96 15.18
C ASN A 256 -13.27 8.36 14.65
N TRP A 257 -12.38 8.51 13.67
CA TRP A 257 -12.11 9.80 13.05
C TRP A 257 -13.34 10.36 12.35
N LEU A 258 -14.07 9.53 11.58
CA LEU A 258 -15.33 9.94 10.93
C LEU A 258 -16.40 10.32 11.97
N ALA A 259 -16.55 9.56 13.04
CA ALA A 259 -17.51 9.84 14.10
C ALA A 259 -17.24 11.17 14.80
N SER A 260 -15.97 11.52 15.00
CA SER A 260 -15.58 12.82 15.59
C SER A 260 -15.77 14.00 14.63
N SER A 261 -15.85 13.74 13.34
CA SER A 261 -15.98 14.76 12.27
C SER A 261 -17.43 14.96 11.82
N THR A 262 -18.42 14.50 12.59
CA THR A 262 -19.83 14.43 12.21
C THR A 262 -20.48 15.81 12.02
N GLY A 263 -21.39 15.89 11.03
CA GLY A 263 -22.18 17.07 10.70
C GLY A 263 -22.28 17.34 9.19
N GLN A 264 -21.43 16.75 8.38
CA GLN A 264 -21.42 16.96 6.95
C GLN A 264 -22.05 15.77 6.20
N PRO A 265 -22.98 15.98 5.26
CA PRO A 265 -23.59 14.89 4.46
C PRO A 265 -22.57 14.03 3.70
N PHE A 266 -21.42 14.61 3.38
CA PHE A 266 -20.31 13.92 2.72
C PHE A 266 -19.80 12.74 3.55
N PHE A 267 -19.70 12.87 4.87
CA PHE A 267 -19.21 11.80 5.74
C PHE A 267 -20.19 10.64 5.90
N THR A 268 -21.49 10.91 5.90
CA THR A 268 -22.52 9.85 5.93
C THR A 268 -22.33 8.84 4.80
N SER A 269 -21.95 9.31 3.59
CA SER A 269 -21.68 8.41 2.45
C SER A 269 -20.43 7.53 2.66
N LYS A 270 -19.52 7.91 3.53
CA LYS A 270 -18.28 7.17 3.81
C LYS A 270 -18.43 6.18 4.98
N ILE A 271 -19.39 6.41 5.87
CA ILE A 271 -19.68 5.52 7.00
C ILE A 271 -19.95 4.08 6.53
N GLY A 272 -20.77 3.91 5.50
CA GLY A 272 -21.02 2.58 4.94
C GLY A 272 -19.77 1.91 4.38
N ALA A 273 -18.85 2.67 3.76
CA ALA A 273 -17.60 2.11 3.25
C ALA A 273 -16.68 1.63 4.37
N VAL A 274 -16.57 2.42 5.46
CA VAL A 274 -15.83 2.02 6.67
C VAL A 274 -16.44 0.77 7.29
N ALA A 275 -17.75 0.80 7.56
CA ALA A 275 -18.47 -0.31 8.14
C ALA A 275 -18.27 -1.60 7.32
N GLY A 276 -18.44 -1.54 6.00
CA GLY A 276 -18.28 -2.70 5.12
C GLY A 276 -16.86 -3.24 5.11
N ARG A 277 -15.86 -2.36 5.09
CA ARG A 277 -14.45 -2.80 5.13
C ARG A 277 -14.09 -3.42 6.49
N TRP A 278 -14.52 -2.79 7.58
CA TRP A 278 -14.30 -3.32 8.93
C TRP A 278 -14.99 -4.68 9.11
N THR A 279 -16.23 -4.83 8.63
CA THR A 279 -16.95 -6.11 8.64
C THR A 279 -16.18 -7.25 7.96
N SER A 280 -15.41 -6.95 6.91
CA SER A 280 -14.57 -7.97 6.25
C SER A 280 -13.40 -8.44 7.13
N MET A 281 -13.05 -7.70 8.19
CA MET A 281 -11.96 -8.02 9.12
C MET A 281 -12.49 -8.52 10.45
N ASP A 282 -13.43 -7.79 11.05
CA ASP A 282 -14.12 -8.15 12.30
C ASP A 282 -15.59 -7.72 12.23
N PRO A 283 -16.49 -8.66 11.87
CA PRO A 283 -17.91 -8.34 11.71
C PRO A 283 -18.61 -7.99 13.04
N MET A 284 -18.19 -8.57 14.17
CA MET A 284 -18.82 -8.32 15.46
C MET A 284 -18.48 -6.93 15.99
N GLU A 285 -17.21 -6.52 15.88
CA GLU A 285 -16.80 -5.17 16.28
C GLU A 285 -17.40 -4.10 15.38
N ALA A 286 -17.43 -4.32 14.05
CA ALA A 286 -18.09 -3.44 13.10
C ALA A 286 -19.59 -3.28 13.38
N ALA A 287 -20.28 -4.37 13.73
CA ALA A 287 -21.68 -4.37 14.13
C ALA A 287 -21.92 -3.57 15.42
N SER A 288 -21.11 -3.79 16.44
CA SER A 288 -21.17 -3.06 17.71
C SER A 288 -20.96 -1.56 17.52
N TRP A 289 -19.92 -1.17 16.75
CA TRP A 289 -19.67 0.22 16.42
C TRP A 289 -20.86 0.84 15.65
N SER A 290 -21.40 0.14 14.68
CA SER A 290 -22.54 0.63 13.88
C SER A 290 -23.74 0.99 14.74
N LEU A 291 -24.01 0.20 15.78
CA LEU A 291 -25.09 0.46 16.74
C LEU A 291 -24.81 1.63 17.67
N SER A 292 -23.55 1.95 17.94
CA SER A 292 -23.14 3.05 18.83
C SER A 292 -23.20 4.44 18.17
N LEU A 293 -23.36 4.51 16.84
CA LEU A 293 -23.40 5.78 16.12
C LEU A 293 -24.56 6.67 16.58
N PRO A 294 -24.34 7.94 16.92
CA PRO A 294 -25.37 8.80 17.50
C PRO A 294 -26.45 9.19 16.48
N LYS A 295 -26.07 9.39 15.22
CA LYS A 295 -26.97 9.84 14.17
C LYS A 295 -27.64 8.66 13.47
N GLU A 296 -28.97 8.68 13.38
CA GLU A 296 -29.78 7.59 12.83
C GLU A 296 -29.38 7.24 11.38
N SER A 297 -29.24 8.25 10.51
CA SER A 297 -28.84 8.03 9.12
C SER A 297 -27.46 7.34 8.98
N ASP A 298 -26.56 7.60 9.91
CA ASP A 298 -25.23 7.02 9.93
C ASP A 298 -25.28 5.56 10.43
N ARG A 299 -26.12 5.30 11.47
CA ARG A 299 -26.42 3.93 11.92
C ARG A 299 -27.03 3.09 10.80
N ASP A 300 -28.01 3.62 10.10
CA ASP A 300 -28.67 2.92 8.99
C ASP A 300 -27.69 2.59 7.87
N ALA A 301 -26.83 3.53 7.50
CA ALA A 301 -25.80 3.31 6.47
C ALA A 301 -24.78 2.24 6.90
N ALA A 302 -24.34 2.30 8.16
CA ALA A 302 -23.39 1.34 8.72
C ALA A 302 -24.01 -0.07 8.83
N ILE A 303 -25.19 -0.19 9.42
CA ILE A 303 -25.91 -1.48 9.60
C ILE A 303 -26.19 -2.14 8.24
N ARG A 304 -26.59 -1.36 7.24
CA ARG A 304 -26.81 -1.85 5.88
C ARG A 304 -25.51 -2.43 5.29
N ALA A 305 -24.40 -1.74 5.48
CA ALA A 305 -23.09 -2.17 4.97
C ALA A 305 -22.59 -3.42 5.72
N VAL A 306 -22.76 -3.46 7.05
CA VAL A 306 -22.42 -4.63 7.88
C VAL A 306 -23.23 -5.84 7.43
N ALA A 307 -24.56 -5.75 7.44
CA ALA A 307 -25.44 -6.86 7.06
C ALA A 307 -25.12 -7.39 5.66
N GLY A 308 -24.98 -6.49 4.69
CA GLY A 308 -24.71 -6.87 3.31
C GLY A 308 -23.31 -7.44 3.08
N THR A 309 -22.30 -6.99 3.81
CA THR A 309 -20.94 -7.53 3.69
C THR A 309 -20.81 -8.86 4.41
N TRP A 310 -21.35 -8.96 5.63
CA TRP A 310 -21.32 -10.19 6.41
C TRP A 310 -22.11 -11.32 5.74
N ALA A 311 -23.25 -11.00 5.11
CA ALA A 311 -24.03 -11.98 4.36
C ALA A 311 -23.27 -12.68 3.23
N ARG A 312 -22.21 -12.06 2.68
CA ARG A 312 -21.37 -12.66 1.63
C ARG A 312 -20.25 -13.55 2.17
N THR A 313 -19.84 -13.36 3.44
CA THR A 313 -18.74 -14.12 4.06
C THR A 313 -19.25 -15.21 4.98
N ASP A 314 -20.27 -14.92 5.80
CA ASP A 314 -20.94 -15.86 6.69
C ASP A 314 -22.44 -15.51 6.77
N PRO A 315 -23.26 -16.05 5.83
CA PRO A 315 -24.68 -15.77 5.78
C PRO A 315 -25.43 -16.20 7.05
N GLN A 316 -25.01 -17.30 7.68
CA GLN A 316 -25.68 -17.81 8.87
C GLN A 316 -25.52 -16.86 10.05
N ALA A 317 -24.30 -16.46 10.36
CA ALA A 317 -24.04 -15.53 11.46
C ALA A 317 -24.65 -14.14 11.18
N ALA A 318 -24.56 -13.65 9.94
CA ALA A 318 -25.17 -12.38 9.56
C ALA A 318 -26.70 -12.35 9.74
N GLY A 319 -27.38 -13.42 9.32
CA GLY A 319 -28.84 -13.55 9.48
C GLY A 319 -29.24 -13.61 10.95
N GLN A 320 -28.53 -14.39 11.76
CA GLN A 320 -28.80 -14.48 13.21
C GLN A 320 -28.59 -13.13 13.90
N TRP A 321 -27.50 -12.44 13.59
CA TRP A 321 -27.25 -11.10 14.12
C TRP A 321 -28.36 -10.11 13.72
N ALA A 322 -28.72 -10.06 12.43
CA ALA A 322 -29.76 -9.15 11.96
C ALA A 322 -31.10 -9.39 12.67
N ARG A 323 -31.49 -10.66 12.85
CA ARG A 323 -32.71 -11.08 13.57
C ARG A 323 -32.69 -10.68 15.05
N ALA A 324 -31.53 -10.73 15.70
CA ALA A 324 -31.35 -10.43 17.12
C ALA A 324 -31.42 -8.93 17.46
N LEU A 325 -31.42 -8.04 16.47
CA LEU A 325 -31.52 -6.60 16.72
C LEU A 325 -32.84 -6.23 17.41
N ALA A 326 -32.70 -5.59 18.58
CA ALA A 326 -33.86 -5.21 19.40
C ALA A 326 -34.73 -4.14 18.74
N ASN A 327 -34.12 -3.16 18.06
CA ASN A 327 -34.84 -2.11 17.34
C ASN A 327 -35.38 -2.63 16.01
N SER A 328 -36.72 -2.60 15.86
CA SER A 328 -37.40 -3.14 14.68
C SER A 328 -37.00 -2.45 13.37
N THR A 329 -36.81 -1.15 13.38
CA THR A 329 -36.38 -0.40 12.17
C THR A 329 -34.99 -0.81 11.74
N LEU A 330 -34.02 -0.89 12.67
CA LEU A 330 -32.68 -1.33 12.38
C LEU A 330 -32.62 -2.80 11.96
N ARG A 331 -33.43 -3.64 12.57
CA ARG A 331 -33.58 -5.04 12.17
C ARG A 331 -34.10 -5.16 10.74
N ASP A 332 -35.12 -4.41 10.38
CA ASP A 332 -35.69 -4.41 9.03
C ASP A 332 -34.66 -3.90 8.00
N THR A 333 -33.89 -2.85 8.34
CA THR A 333 -32.77 -2.35 7.52
C THR A 333 -31.71 -3.42 7.32
N ALA A 334 -31.32 -4.12 8.38
CA ALA A 334 -30.31 -5.18 8.32
C ALA A 334 -30.80 -6.37 7.49
N LEU A 335 -32.03 -6.87 7.76
CA LEU A 335 -32.61 -7.98 7.01
C LEU A 335 -32.77 -7.65 5.52
N ASN A 336 -33.20 -6.44 5.19
CA ASN A 336 -33.35 -6.02 3.79
C ASN A 336 -32.00 -6.03 3.05
N ALA A 337 -30.94 -5.51 3.68
CA ALA A 337 -29.60 -5.51 3.11
C ALA A 337 -29.02 -6.93 3.02
N TYR A 338 -29.25 -7.74 4.04
CA TYR A 338 -28.91 -9.16 4.07
C TYR A 338 -29.53 -9.92 2.89
N CYS A 339 -30.87 -9.82 2.72
CA CYS A 339 -31.59 -10.47 1.63
C CYS A 339 -31.06 -10.02 0.25
N GLY A 340 -30.81 -8.74 0.07
CA GLY A 340 -30.26 -8.20 -1.18
C GLY A 340 -28.89 -8.78 -1.51
N SER A 341 -28.04 -8.99 -0.50
CA SER A 341 -26.68 -9.54 -0.68
C SER A 341 -26.68 -11.08 -0.80
N LEU A 342 -27.61 -11.77 -0.17
CA LEU A 342 -27.74 -13.23 -0.25
C LEU A 342 -28.39 -13.68 -1.57
N SER A 343 -29.37 -12.93 -2.06
CA SER A 343 -30.19 -13.28 -3.23
C SER A 343 -29.40 -13.69 -4.49
N PRO A 344 -28.25 -13.12 -4.84
CA PRO A 344 -27.44 -13.60 -5.98
C PRO A 344 -26.91 -15.02 -5.84
N TYR A 345 -26.78 -15.52 -4.61
CA TYR A 345 -26.18 -16.83 -4.29
C TYR A 345 -27.22 -17.85 -3.83
N ASP A 346 -28.20 -17.42 -3.04
CA ASP A 346 -29.29 -18.23 -2.49
C ASP A 346 -30.58 -17.40 -2.40
N ALA A 347 -31.29 -17.31 -3.52
CA ALA A 347 -32.50 -16.52 -3.59
C ALA A 347 -33.68 -17.17 -2.83
N ALA A 348 -33.70 -18.49 -2.69
CA ALA A 348 -34.71 -19.18 -1.93
C ALA A 348 -34.64 -18.79 -0.44
N SER A 349 -33.44 -18.89 0.16
CA SER A 349 -33.22 -18.44 1.53
C SER A 349 -33.44 -16.93 1.68
N ALA A 350 -33.01 -16.13 0.73
CA ALA A 350 -33.23 -14.67 0.75
C ALA A 350 -34.74 -14.33 0.76
N ALA A 351 -35.56 -15.04 -0.02
CA ALA A 351 -37.04 -14.88 0.00
C ALA A 351 -37.64 -15.25 1.35
N GLN A 352 -37.18 -16.34 1.96
CA GLN A 352 -37.65 -16.77 3.29
C GLN A 352 -37.30 -15.75 4.37
N TRP A 353 -36.02 -15.29 4.43
CA TRP A 353 -35.60 -14.27 5.37
C TRP A 353 -36.32 -12.94 5.16
N GLY A 354 -36.62 -12.58 3.92
CA GLY A 354 -37.41 -11.40 3.59
C GLY A 354 -38.78 -11.38 4.24
N THR A 355 -39.39 -12.55 4.52
CA THR A 355 -40.70 -12.64 5.20
C THR A 355 -40.67 -12.17 6.65
N GLU A 356 -39.51 -12.15 7.30
CA GLU A 356 -39.32 -11.71 8.69
C GLU A 356 -39.26 -10.20 8.85
N ILE A 357 -39.14 -9.45 7.75
CA ILE A 357 -39.13 -7.99 7.75
C ILE A 357 -40.52 -7.50 8.20
N THR A 358 -40.57 -6.64 9.23
CA THR A 358 -41.85 -6.17 9.80
C THR A 358 -42.45 -5.04 8.95
N SER A 359 -41.67 -4.18 8.34
CA SER A 359 -42.13 -3.13 7.44
C SER A 359 -42.75 -3.72 6.16
N PRO A 360 -44.02 -3.47 5.86
CA PRO A 360 -44.68 -4.06 4.70
C PRO A 360 -44.04 -3.72 3.36
N SER A 361 -43.56 -2.48 3.22
CA SER A 361 -42.89 -2.01 1.98
C SER A 361 -41.54 -2.65 1.77
N LEU A 362 -40.71 -2.74 2.81
CA LEU A 362 -39.39 -3.37 2.73
C LEU A 362 -39.52 -4.88 2.54
N ARG A 363 -40.45 -5.53 3.27
CA ARG A 363 -40.74 -6.95 3.11
C ARG A 363 -41.10 -7.28 1.67
N LYS A 364 -42.07 -6.54 1.12
CA LYS A 364 -42.52 -6.72 -0.26
C LYS A 364 -41.34 -6.61 -1.22
N GLY A 365 -40.57 -5.53 -1.14
CA GLY A 365 -39.40 -5.30 -2.01
C GLY A 365 -38.35 -6.40 -1.90
N ALA A 366 -38.01 -6.83 -0.70
CA ALA A 366 -37.04 -7.89 -0.47
C ALA A 366 -37.50 -9.23 -1.04
N VAL A 367 -38.75 -9.62 -0.77
CA VAL A 367 -39.35 -10.89 -1.24
C VAL A 367 -39.49 -10.87 -2.76
N GLU A 368 -40.07 -9.80 -3.36
CA GLU A 368 -40.20 -9.67 -4.82
C GLU A 368 -38.84 -9.80 -5.52
N SER A 369 -37.79 -9.11 -5.02
CA SER A 369 -36.46 -9.16 -5.60
C SER A 369 -35.89 -10.58 -5.55
N ALA A 370 -35.96 -11.23 -4.40
CA ALA A 370 -35.45 -12.59 -4.23
C ALA A 370 -36.22 -13.59 -5.08
N VAL A 371 -37.58 -13.51 -5.10
CA VAL A 371 -38.43 -14.39 -5.93
C VAL A 371 -38.14 -14.22 -7.42
N ASN A 372 -38.01 -12.98 -7.93
CA ASN A 372 -37.69 -12.74 -9.32
C ASN A 372 -36.34 -13.38 -9.71
N ARG A 373 -35.37 -13.37 -8.80
CA ARG A 373 -34.10 -14.05 -9.00
C ARG A 373 -34.24 -15.57 -8.97
N TRP A 374 -35.05 -16.12 -8.01
CA TRP A 374 -35.30 -17.52 -7.86
C TRP A 374 -36.04 -18.12 -9.09
N MET A 375 -36.99 -17.36 -9.66
CA MET A 375 -37.69 -17.75 -10.89
C MET A 375 -36.77 -18.02 -12.08
N GLN A 376 -35.53 -17.49 -12.11
CA GLN A 376 -34.59 -17.66 -13.21
C GLN A 376 -33.98 -19.07 -13.26
N TYR A 377 -33.89 -19.78 -12.13
CA TYR A 377 -33.28 -21.10 -12.05
C TYR A 377 -34.14 -22.21 -11.44
N ASP A 378 -35.14 -21.88 -10.60
CA ASP A 378 -36.14 -22.84 -10.13
C ASP A 378 -37.51 -22.18 -10.08
N PRO A 379 -38.17 -22.03 -11.25
CA PRO A 379 -39.49 -21.40 -11.32
C PRO A 379 -40.57 -22.19 -10.65
N VAL A 380 -40.41 -23.52 -10.48
CA VAL A 380 -41.43 -24.37 -9.86
C VAL A 380 -41.49 -24.09 -8.36
N ALA A 381 -40.35 -24.18 -7.68
CA ALA A 381 -40.29 -23.92 -6.26
C ALA A 381 -40.62 -22.45 -5.93
N ALA A 382 -40.13 -21.50 -6.75
CA ALA A 382 -40.42 -20.08 -6.57
C ALA A 382 -41.94 -19.78 -6.68
N ARG A 383 -42.63 -20.32 -7.68
CA ARG A 383 -44.10 -20.19 -7.82
C ARG A 383 -44.83 -20.81 -6.66
N GLN A 384 -44.38 -21.95 -6.16
CA GLN A 384 -44.99 -22.61 -4.99
C GLN A 384 -44.83 -21.70 -3.77
N PHE A 385 -43.68 -21.13 -3.52
CA PHE A 385 -43.44 -20.18 -2.43
C PHE A 385 -44.34 -18.94 -2.57
N VAL A 386 -44.50 -18.34 -3.74
CA VAL A 386 -45.37 -17.17 -3.99
C VAL A 386 -46.81 -17.49 -3.65
N ARG A 387 -47.30 -18.69 -4.02
CA ARG A 387 -48.67 -19.09 -3.71
C ARG A 387 -48.94 -19.25 -2.24
N THR A 388 -48.00 -19.79 -1.48
CA THR A 388 -48.17 -20.16 -0.09
C THR A 388 -47.79 -19.07 0.91
N THR A 389 -46.88 -18.14 0.53
CA THR A 389 -46.40 -17.13 1.46
C THR A 389 -47.44 -16.10 1.84
N PRO A 390 -47.64 -15.79 3.14
CA PRO A 390 -48.50 -14.69 3.58
C PRO A 390 -47.81 -13.33 3.45
N ALA A 391 -46.53 -13.30 3.14
CA ALA A 391 -45.71 -12.09 3.12
C ALA A 391 -46.01 -11.13 1.96
N LEU A 392 -46.75 -11.61 0.94
CA LEU A 392 -47.09 -10.85 -0.25
C LEU A 392 -48.64 -10.66 -0.31
N ASP A 393 -49.03 -9.45 -0.74
CA ASP A 393 -50.43 -9.17 -1.08
C ASP A 393 -50.87 -9.88 -2.38
N GLN A 394 -52.17 -10.01 -2.58
CA GLN A 394 -52.74 -10.74 -3.73
C GLN A 394 -52.32 -10.15 -5.07
N VAL A 395 -52.26 -8.84 -5.18
CA VAL A 395 -51.86 -8.14 -6.43
C VAL A 395 -50.40 -8.46 -6.79
N THR A 396 -49.54 -8.47 -5.78
CA THR A 396 -48.13 -8.84 -5.95
C THR A 396 -47.96 -10.30 -6.34
N LYS A 397 -48.72 -11.22 -5.73
CA LYS A 397 -48.72 -12.64 -6.10
C LYS A 397 -49.11 -12.84 -7.57
N GLU A 398 -50.21 -12.22 -8.00
CA GLU A 398 -50.66 -12.31 -9.40
C GLU A 398 -49.64 -11.76 -10.40
N LYS A 399 -48.95 -10.65 -10.04
CA LYS A 399 -47.87 -10.08 -10.84
C LYS A 399 -46.70 -11.05 -11.00
N LEU A 400 -46.27 -11.71 -9.90
CA LEU A 400 -45.10 -12.61 -9.90
C LEU A 400 -45.40 -13.98 -10.54
N LEU A 401 -46.68 -14.38 -10.64
CA LEU A 401 -47.11 -15.67 -11.22
C LEU A 401 -47.37 -15.61 -12.73
N ARG A 402 -47.48 -14.41 -13.30
CA ARG A 402 -47.55 -14.18 -14.74
C ARG A 402 -46.19 -14.46 -15.40
#